data_5fda1048331acc8521fc5c3f4381e3bb
#
_entry.id   5fda1048331acc8521fc5c3f4381e3bb
#
_cell.length_a   1.000
_cell.length_b   1.000
_cell.length_c   1.000
_cell.angle_alpha   90.00
_cell.angle_beta   90.00
_cell.angle_gamma   90.00
#
_symmetry.space_group_name_H-M   'P 1'
#
loop_
_entity.id
_entity.type
_entity.pdbx_description
1 polymer ?
#
loop_
_entity_poly.entity_id
_entity_poly.type
_entity_poly.pdbx_seq_one_letter_code
_entity_poly.pdbx_strand_id
1 'polypeptide(L)'
;MARLPRLYAPRIPQLIQARFAHPLAPADAPAPAAALDRIRDWLAEEIGRAAAGEAGAVALHAWIVLPDRITLLATPGDEAAPSRLMQALGRRMGSGLMRTRVYAGRYRNALLEPGRWVLPAMVWLESLPVSTGQVGAAAQWPWSSAAEHAGLGGTGAGGIGGAGGAAETPASRPMLTDHPDYWREGDTPFARQAAWRNRLAAGLGESQSLRIEAALSGQWALGEKIFLAHLGRLASRRVSPAPRGRPRKAG
;
A
#
# COMPACT_ATOMS: atom_id res chain seq x y z
N MET A 1 -9.27 -27.03 7.57
CA MET A 1 -10.05 -26.20 6.63
C MET A 1 -9.14 -25.72 5.53
N ALA A 2 -9.52 -25.89 4.27
CA ALA A 2 -8.77 -25.34 3.13
C ALA A 2 -8.77 -23.82 3.20
N ARG A 3 -7.60 -23.21 3.02
CA ARG A 3 -7.46 -21.74 3.03
C ARG A 3 -8.06 -21.18 1.74
N LEU A 4 -8.95 -20.19 1.88
CA LEU A 4 -9.51 -19.51 0.72
C LEU A 4 -8.41 -18.87 -0.14
N PRO A 5 -8.53 -18.91 -1.50
CA PRO A 5 -7.65 -18.18 -2.40
C PRO A 5 -7.75 -16.68 -2.13
N ARG A 6 -6.72 -15.92 -2.52
CA ARG A 6 -6.77 -14.45 -2.42
C ARG A 6 -7.73 -13.88 -3.44
N LEU A 7 -8.36 -12.78 -3.08
CA LEU A 7 -9.23 -12.09 -4.01
C LEU A 7 -8.35 -11.34 -5.02
N TYR A 8 -8.60 -11.59 -6.31
CA TYR A 8 -7.91 -10.94 -7.40
C TYR A 8 -8.92 -10.61 -8.51
N ALA A 9 -8.71 -9.48 -9.17
CA ALA A 9 -9.31 -9.15 -10.44
C ALA A 9 -8.32 -8.30 -11.25
N PRO A 10 -8.24 -8.51 -12.59
CA PRO A 10 -7.32 -7.77 -13.45
C PRO A 10 -7.54 -6.25 -13.36
N ARG A 11 -6.47 -5.49 -13.29
CA ARG A 11 -6.47 -4.01 -13.30
C ARG A 11 -7.23 -3.36 -12.14
N ILE A 12 -7.56 -4.11 -11.11
CA ILE A 12 -8.20 -3.56 -9.91
C ILE A 12 -7.12 -3.32 -8.84
N PRO A 13 -7.01 -2.08 -8.31
CA PRO A 13 -6.07 -1.75 -7.25
C PRO A 13 -6.40 -2.52 -5.98
N GLN A 14 -5.35 -2.88 -5.26
CA GLN A 14 -5.41 -3.68 -4.03
C GLN A 14 -4.67 -2.99 -2.91
N LEU A 15 -5.31 -2.91 -1.76
CA LEU A 15 -4.64 -2.62 -0.50
C LEU A 15 -4.08 -3.94 0.04
N ILE A 16 -2.76 -3.99 0.27
CA ILE A 16 -2.02 -5.19 0.68
C ILE A 16 -1.33 -4.90 2.00
N GLN A 17 -1.50 -5.75 3.01
CA GLN A 17 -0.85 -5.57 4.31
C GLN A 17 -0.25 -6.86 4.82
N ALA A 18 1.02 -6.81 5.22
CA ALA A 18 1.69 -7.89 5.93
C ALA A 18 2.19 -7.42 7.30
N ARG A 19 1.79 -8.12 8.35
CA ARG A 19 2.30 -7.89 9.71
C ARG A 19 3.59 -8.66 9.92
N PHE A 20 4.55 -8.06 10.60
CA PHE A 20 5.76 -8.74 11.01
C PHE A 20 5.46 -9.73 12.14
N ALA A 21 6.20 -10.84 12.18
CA ALA A 21 6.05 -11.84 13.24
C ALA A 21 6.43 -11.27 14.61
N HIS A 22 7.44 -10.40 14.59
CA HIS A 22 7.86 -9.60 15.73
C HIS A 22 8.08 -8.17 15.24
N PRO A 23 7.61 -7.15 15.96
CA PRO A 23 7.90 -5.77 15.62
C PRO A 23 9.40 -5.49 15.48
N LEU A 24 9.77 -4.47 14.73
CA LEU A 24 11.17 -4.03 14.57
C LEU A 24 11.69 -3.36 15.84
N ALA A 25 10.79 -2.81 16.65
CA ALA A 25 11.06 -2.22 17.96
C ALA A 25 9.89 -2.52 18.92
N PRO A 26 10.10 -2.48 20.24
CA PRO A 26 9.02 -2.41 21.20
C PRO A 26 8.10 -1.21 20.97
N ALA A 27 6.86 -1.28 21.47
CA ALA A 27 5.86 -0.24 21.22
C ALA A 27 6.23 1.14 21.81
N ASP A 28 7.03 1.15 22.85
CA ASP A 28 7.52 2.31 23.61
C ASP A 28 8.91 2.80 23.15
N ALA A 29 9.52 2.13 22.18
CA ALA A 29 10.83 2.51 21.65
C ALA A 29 10.72 3.03 20.20
N PRO A 30 11.58 4.00 19.82
CA PRO A 30 11.64 4.47 18.44
C PRO A 30 12.01 3.32 17.50
N ALA A 31 11.40 3.32 16.31
CA ALA A 31 11.72 2.33 15.29
C ALA A 31 13.19 2.46 14.86
N PRO A 32 13.91 1.36 14.66
CA PRO A 32 15.29 1.40 14.21
C PRO A 32 15.34 1.89 12.76
N ALA A 33 15.73 3.14 12.54
CA ALA A 33 15.77 3.80 11.24
C ALA A 33 16.52 2.95 10.20
N ALA A 34 17.67 2.40 10.56
CA ALA A 34 18.46 1.56 9.65
C ALA A 34 17.72 0.30 9.16
N ALA A 35 16.82 -0.28 9.97
CA ALA A 35 16.03 -1.43 9.54
C ALA A 35 14.90 -1.00 8.60
N LEU A 36 14.26 0.14 8.87
CA LEU A 36 13.22 0.72 8.03
C LEU A 36 13.78 1.18 6.68
N ASP A 37 14.97 1.81 6.67
CA ASP A 37 15.69 2.18 5.44
C ASP A 37 15.97 0.96 4.57
N ARG A 38 16.52 -0.11 5.14
CA ARG A 38 16.75 -1.35 4.39
C ARG A 38 15.48 -1.93 3.78
N ILE A 39 14.37 -1.93 4.52
CA ILE A 39 13.10 -2.45 4.01
C ILE A 39 12.57 -1.58 2.87
N ARG A 40 12.67 -0.24 2.98
CA ARG A 40 12.35 0.70 1.90
C ARG A 40 13.18 0.41 0.66
N ASP A 41 14.51 0.29 0.81
CA ASP A 41 15.42 0.09 -0.30
C ASP A 41 15.18 -1.27 -0.99
N TRP A 42 14.95 -2.32 -0.23
CA TRP A 42 14.57 -3.63 -0.79
C TRP A 42 13.21 -3.59 -1.51
N LEU A 43 12.23 -2.84 -0.97
CA LEU A 43 10.95 -2.65 -1.66
C LEU A 43 11.15 -1.94 -2.99
N ALA A 44 11.94 -0.85 -3.03
CA ALA A 44 12.24 -0.11 -4.25
C ALA A 44 12.93 -0.99 -5.31
N GLU A 45 13.90 -1.80 -4.91
CA GLU A 45 14.57 -2.72 -5.81
C GLU A 45 13.63 -3.82 -6.36
N GLU A 46 12.75 -4.39 -5.52
CA GLU A 46 11.81 -5.42 -5.99
C GLU A 46 10.76 -4.84 -6.95
N ILE A 47 10.26 -3.62 -6.69
CA ILE A 47 9.37 -2.89 -7.61
C ILE A 47 10.10 -2.58 -8.92
N GLY A 48 11.35 -2.10 -8.86
CA GLY A 48 12.16 -1.81 -10.04
C GLY A 48 12.41 -3.03 -10.92
N ARG A 49 12.66 -4.21 -10.34
CA ARG A 49 12.81 -5.48 -11.07
C ARG A 49 11.51 -5.89 -11.75
N ALA A 50 10.39 -5.80 -11.04
CA ALA A 50 9.08 -6.13 -11.59
C ALA A 50 8.71 -5.23 -12.78
N ALA A 51 9.09 -3.95 -12.75
CA ALA A 51 8.86 -3.00 -13.85
C ALA A 51 9.76 -3.25 -15.08
N ALA A 52 10.88 -3.95 -14.93
CA ALA A 52 11.83 -4.22 -16.03
C ALA A 52 11.39 -5.31 -17.02
N GLY A 53 10.15 -5.80 -16.93
CA GLY A 53 9.59 -6.76 -17.88
C GLY A 53 9.64 -8.22 -17.43
N GLU A 54 10.09 -8.49 -16.23
CA GLU A 54 9.93 -9.81 -15.61
C GLU A 54 8.46 -10.03 -15.24
N ALA A 55 7.95 -11.24 -15.50
CA ALA A 55 6.55 -11.60 -15.27
C ALA A 55 6.07 -11.14 -13.87
N GLY A 56 5.08 -10.27 -13.85
CA GLY A 56 4.42 -9.87 -12.63
C GLY A 56 4.68 -8.44 -12.14
N ALA A 57 4.70 -7.50 -13.06
CA ALA A 57 4.75 -6.07 -12.73
C ALA A 57 3.73 -5.71 -11.62
N VAL A 58 4.15 -4.87 -10.70
CA VAL A 58 3.30 -4.29 -9.66
C VAL A 58 3.41 -2.77 -9.80
N ALA A 59 2.33 -2.12 -10.25
CA ALA A 59 2.25 -0.67 -10.20
C ALA A 59 1.95 -0.25 -8.75
N LEU A 60 2.96 0.27 -8.06
CA LEU A 60 2.85 0.70 -6.66
C LEU A 60 2.35 2.15 -6.62
N HIS A 61 1.21 2.40 -5.97
CA HIS A 61 0.57 3.71 -5.91
C HIS A 61 0.80 4.43 -4.58
N ALA A 62 0.88 3.70 -3.49
CA ALA A 62 1.24 4.22 -2.17
C ALA A 62 1.83 3.11 -1.32
N TRP A 63 2.66 3.48 -0.36
CA TRP A 63 3.30 2.51 0.53
C TRP A 63 3.64 3.12 1.88
N ILE A 64 3.74 2.25 2.87
CA ILE A 64 4.27 2.59 4.19
C ILE A 64 4.91 1.38 4.84
N VAL A 65 6.02 1.61 5.53
CA VAL A 65 6.63 0.66 6.48
C VAL A 65 6.51 1.22 7.88
N LEU A 66 5.82 0.48 8.74
CA LEU A 66 5.73 0.75 10.17
C LEU A 66 6.55 -0.29 10.95
N PRO A 67 6.82 -0.07 12.25
CA PRO A 67 7.59 -1.03 13.05
C PRO A 67 7.00 -2.44 13.11
N ASP A 68 5.69 -2.59 12.93
CA ASP A 68 4.97 -3.87 13.05
C ASP A 68 4.41 -4.41 11.73
N ARG A 69 4.45 -3.62 10.65
CA ARG A 69 3.82 -4.00 9.37
C ARG A 69 4.35 -3.23 8.17
N ILE A 70 4.10 -3.80 7.00
CA ILE A 70 4.17 -3.08 5.72
C ILE A 70 2.77 -3.05 5.10
N THR A 71 2.39 -1.90 4.54
CA THR A 71 1.14 -1.72 3.81
C THR A 71 1.42 -1.07 2.46
N LEU A 72 0.84 -1.63 1.41
CA LEU A 72 1.01 -1.20 0.02
C LEU A 72 -0.35 -0.98 -0.61
N LEU A 73 -0.49 0.03 -1.44
CA LEU A 73 -1.58 0.15 -2.40
C LEU A 73 -1.01 -0.02 -3.79
N ALA A 74 -1.45 -1.04 -4.51
CA ALA A 74 -0.86 -1.40 -5.79
C ALA A 74 -1.86 -2.01 -6.76
N THR A 75 -1.62 -1.85 -8.05
CA THR A 75 -2.31 -2.60 -9.11
C THR A 75 -1.36 -3.68 -9.63
N PRO A 76 -1.61 -4.96 -9.32
CA PRO A 76 -0.77 -6.04 -9.80
C PRO A 76 -1.08 -6.39 -11.25
N GLY A 77 -0.04 -6.72 -12.02
CA GLY A 77 -0.16 -7.15 -13.42
C GLY A 77 -0.76 -8.54 -13.57
N ASP A 78 -0.58 -9.41 -12.55
CA ASP A 78 -1.21 -10.73 -12.48
C ASP A 78 -1.55 -11.15 -11.03
N GLU A 79 -2.28 -12.26 -10.90
CA GLU A 79 -2.74 -12.78 -9.59
C GLU A 79 -1.59 -13.12 -8.63
N ALA A 80 -0.47 -13.59 -9.15
CA ALA A 80 0.66 -14.06 -8.35
C ALA A 80 1.65 -12.93 -7.99
N ALA A 81 1.61 -11.79 -8.70
CA ALA A 81 2.54 -10.68 -8.53
C ALA A 81 2.66 -10.18 -7.07
N PRO A 82 1.57 -9.96 -6.32
CA PRO A 82 1.68 -9.56 -4.92
C PRO A 82 2.35 -10.63 -4.05
N SER A 83 2.11 -11.91 -4.36
CA SER A 83 2.72 -13.01 -3.62
C SER A 83 4.22 -13.10 -3.89
N ARG A 84 4.65 -12.93 -5.15
CA ARG A 84 6.07 -12.90 -5.51
C ARG A 84 6.80 -11.74 -4.83
N LEU A 85 6.23 -10.53 -4.89
CA LEU A 85 6.76 -9.34 -4.23
C LEU A 85 6.95 -9.57 -2.72
N MET A 86 5.89 -10.00 -2.03
CA MET A 86 5.94 -10.22 -0.59
C MET A 86 6.90 -11.35 -0.18
N GLN A 87 7.05 -12.40 -1.01
CA GLN A 87 8.02 -13.47 -0.78
C GLN A 87 9.45 -13.00 -1.00
N ALA A 88 9.71 -12.24 -2.06
CA ALA A 88 11.03 -11.68 -2.35
C ALA A 88 11.48 -10.75 -1.22
N LEU A 89 10.61 -9.81 -0.82
CA LEU A 89 10.87 -8.92 0.30
C LEU A 89 11.08 -9.70 1.61
N GLY A 90 10.27 -10.73 1.87
CA GLY A 90 10.40 -11.59 3.03
C GLY A 90 11.74 -12.33 3.09
N ARG A 91 12.25 -12.85 1.97
CA ARG A 91 13.59 -13.47 1.91
C ARG A 91 14.69 -12.48 2.25
N ARG A 92 14.64 -11.27 1.70
CA ARG A 92 15.63 -10.21 1.99
C ARG A 92 15.60 -9.78 3.45
N MET A 93 14.41 -9.58 4.00
CA MET A 93 14.25 -9.27 5.42
C MET A 93 14.73 -10.40 6.31
N GLY A 94 14.49 -11.66 5.94
CA GLY A 94 14.96 -12.84 6.68
C GLY A 94 16.48 -12.86 6.79
N SER A 95 17.18 -12.75 5.67
CA SER A 95 18.65 -12.74 5.66
C SER A 95 19.23 -11.44 6.18
N GLY A 96 18.73 -10.29 5.72
CA GLY A 96 19.32 -8.99 6.02
C GLY A 96 19.07 -8.48 7.44
N LEU A 97 17.98 -8.92 8.08
CA LEU A 97 17.65 -8.59 9.48
C LEU A 97 17.86 -9.80 10.43
N MET A 98 18.43 -10.90 9.92
CA MET A 98 18.70 -12.14 10.68
C MET A 98 17.44 -12.69 11.39
N ARG A 99 16.30 -12.72 10.67
CA ARG A 99 15.00 -13.15 11.21
C ARG A 99 14.59 -14.50 10.62
N THR A 100 14.35 -15.48 11.47
CA THR A 100 13.86 -16.79 11.05
C THR A 100 12.41 -16.77 10.57
N ARG A 101 11.60 -15.88 11.13
CA ARG A 101 10.21 -15.66 10.74
C ARG A 101 9.96 -14.17 10.55
N VAL A 102 9.73 -13.74 9.31
CA VAL A 102 9.51 -12.34 8.97
C VAL A 102 8.06 -11.92 9.19
N TYR A 103 7.11 -12.68 8.63
CA TYR A 103 5.69 -12.33 8.70
C TYR A 103 4.96 -13.19 9.73
N ALA A 104 4.02 -12.59 10.46
CA ALA A 104 3.13 -13.27 11.39
C ALA A 104 2.22 -14.31 10.71
N GLY A 105 1.96 -14.07 9.41
CA GLY A 105 1.14 -14.94 8.58
C GLY A 105 1.15 -14.48 7.13
N ARG A 106 0.18 -14.96 6.35
CA ARG A 106 -0.03 -14.48 4.97
C ARG A 106 -0.46 -13.01 5.00
N TYR A 107 0.00 -12.22 4.02
CA TYR A 107 -0.53 -10.87 3.84
C TYR A 107 -2.04 -10.90 3.60
N ARG A 108 -2.73 -9.86 4.01
CA ARG A 108 -4.14 -9.60 3.72
C ARG A 108 -4.23 -8.67 2.52
N ASN A 109 -5.30 -8.78 1.75
CA ASN A 109 -5.57 -7.86 0.67
C ASN A 109 -7.06 -7.53 0.57
N ALA A 110 -7.36 -6.31 0.13
CA ALA A 110 -8.70 -5.84 -0.22
C ALA A 110 -8.66 -5.19 -1.60
N LEU A 111 -9.59 -5.56 -2.49
CA LEU A 111 -9.76 -4.89 -3.78
C LEU A 111 -10.51 -3.57 -3.57
N LEU A 112 -10.09 -2.52 -4.25
CA LEU A 112 -10.68 -1.19 -4.11
C LEU A 112 -11.36 -0.74 -5.40
N GLU A 113 -12.55 -0.14 -5.27
CA GLU A 113 -13.23 0.50 -6.39
C GLU A 113 -12.47 1.76 -6.82
N PRO A 114 -11.95 1.82 -8.08
CA PRO A 114 -11.36 3.03 -8.62
C PRO A 114 -12.35 4.19 -8.66
N GLY A 115 -11.86 5.41 -8.54
CA GLY A 115 -12.69 6.62 -8.53
C GLY A 115 -13.40 6.90 -7.21
N ARG A 116 -13.44 5.93 -6.30
CA ARG A 116 -14.15 6.08 -5.03
C ARG A 116 -13.32 5.73 -3.78
N TRP A 117 -12.57 4.65 -3.83
CA TRP A 117 -11.87 4.13 -2.64
C TRP A 117 -10.35 4.18 -2.71
N VAL A 118 -9.78 4.50 -3.88
CA VAL A 118 -8.32 4.57 -4.02
C VAL A 118 -7.75 5.74 -3.23
N LEU A 119 -8.23 6.97 -3.46
CA LEU A 119 -7.74 8.14 -2.72
C LEU A 119 -8.00 8.04 -1.21
N PRO A 120 -9.20 7.64 -0.73
CA PRO A 120 -9.40 7.37 0.69
C PRO A 120 -8.43 6.34 1.27
N ALA A 121 -8.13 5.26 0.54
CA ALA A 121 -7.19 4.25 1.00
C ALA A 121 -5.73 4.74 1.01
N MET A 122 -5.34 5.60 0.07
CA MET A 122 -4.03 6.28 0.10
C MET A 122 -3.91 7.18 1.33
N VAL A 123 -4.92 8.04 1.58
CA VAL A 123 -4.94 8.91 2.77
C VAL A 123 -4.89 8.06 4.04
N TRP A 124 -5.72 7.00 4.13
CA TRP A 124 -5.71 6.09 5.28
C TRP A 124 -4.32 5.49 5.52
N LEU A 125 -3.70 4.95 4.47
CA LEU A 125 -2.40 4.32 4.53
C LEU A 125 -1.31 5.30 5.00
N GLU A 126 -1.26 6.48 4.38
CA GLU A 126 -0.22 7.50 4.65
C GLU A 126 -0.42 8.20 6.00
N SER A 127 -1.65 8.21 6.54
CA SER A 127 -1.94 8.78 7.86
C SER A 127 -1.71 7.79 9.02
N LEU A 128 -1.39 6.50 8.75
CA LEU A 128 -1.15 5.51 9.80
C LEU A 128 -0.11 5.94 10.84
N PRO A 129 1.03 6.59 10.49
CA PRO A 129 2.01 6.99 11.50
C PRO A 129 1.50 8.12 12.39
N VAL A 130 0.58 8.95 11.91
CA VAL A 130 -0.09 9.97 12.72
C VAL A 130 -1.08 9.31 13.69
N SER A 131 -1.94 8.41 13.18
CA SER A 131 -2.93 7.70 14.00
C SER A 131 -2.30 6.77 15.04
N THR A 132 -1.06 6.33 14.83
CA THR A 132 -0.30 5.52 15.80
C THR A 132 0.65 6.34 16.66
N GLY A 133 0.60 7.68 16.58
CA GLY A 133 1.40 8.59 17.42
C GLY A 133 2.90 8.62 17.12
N GLN A 134 3.32 8.14 15.94
CA GLN A 134 4.75 8.14 15.55
C GLN A 134 5.25 9.52 15.13
N VAL A 135 4.38 10.31 14.47
CA VAL A 135 4.67 11.67 13.98
C VAL A 135 3.43 12.56 14.07
N GLY A 136 3.63 13.87 14.02
CA GLY A 136 2.54 14.86 14.03
C GLY A 136 1.87 15.09 12.67
N ALA A 137 2.57 14.79 11.56
CA ALA A 137 2.03 14.91 10.21
C ALA A 137 2.54 13.76 9.33
N ALA A 138 1.70 13.28 8.39
CA ALA A 138 1.98 12.12 7.57
C ALA A 138 3.30 12.22 6.78
N ALA A 139 3.58 13.40 6.20
CA ALA A 139 4.81 13.65 5.44
C ALA A 139 6.10 13.67 6.29
N GLN A 140 5.99 13.69 7.61
CA GLN A 140 7.15 13.58 8.52
C GLN A 140 7.63 12.14 8.70
N TRP A 141 6.85 11.14 8.24
CA TRP A 141 7.26 9.75 8.31
C TRP A 141 8.07 9.35 7.06
N PRO A 142 9.41 9.17 7.15
CA PRO A 142 10.27 9.00 5.97
C PRO A 142 10.05 7.67 5.23
N TRP A 143 9.43 6.70 5.89
CA TRP A 143 9.20 5.35 5.35
C TRP A 143 7.77 5.19 4.83
N SER A 144 7.32 6.20 4.06
CA SER A 144 6.04 6.21 3.36
C SER A 144 6.11 7.05 2.08
N SER A 145 5.11 6.90 1.23
CA SER A 145 4.91 7.71 0.03
C SER A 145 4.37 9.12 0.30
N ALA A 146 4.00 9.45 1.54
CA ALA A 146 3.31 10.70 1.88
C ALA A 146 4.08 11.96 1.49
N ALA A 147 5.40 11.99 1.75
CA ALA A 147 6.25 13.13 1.42
C ALA A 147 6.38 13.32 -0.10
N GLU A 148 6.47 12.24 -0.89
CA GLU A 148 6.55 12.27 -2.35
C GLU A 148 5.23 12.78 -2.96
N HIS A 149 4.08 12.24 -2.56
CA HIS A 149 2.76 12.72 -3.00
C HIS A 149 2.47 14.17 -2.59
N ALA A 150 2.99 14.61 -1.41
CA ALA A 150 2.85 15.98 -0.94
C ALA A 150 3.84 16.97 -1.59
N GLY A 151 4.80 16.49 -2.42
CA GLY A 151 5.85 17.33 -3.00
C GLY A 151 6.85 17.86 -1.97
N LEU A 152 7.00 17.17 -0.83
CA LEU A 152 7.90 17.50 0.26
C LEU A 152 9.12 16.58 0.32
N GLY A 153 9.19 15.57 -0.56
CA GLY A 153 10.32 14.67 -0.70
C GLY A 153 11.50 15.37 -1.38
N GLY A 154 12.34 16.01 -0.62
CA GLY A 154 13.61 16.54 -1.11
C GLY A 154 14.69 15.44 -1.06
N THR A 155 15.24 15.09 -2.22
CA THR A 155 16.38 14.21 -2.54
C THR A 155 16.03 12.84 -3.09
N GLY A 156 15.37 12.82 -4.26
CA GLY A 156 15.23 11.61 -5.05
C GLY A 156 14.43 11.87 -6.33
N ALA A 157 15.11 12.37 -7.38
CA ALA A 157 14.63 12.48 -8.76
C ALA A 157 13.29 13.25 -8.97
N GLY A 158 13.37 14.58 -9.14
CA GLY A 158 12.27 15.40 -9.67
C GLY A 158 12.23 16.85 -9.21
N GLY A 159 13.17 17.34 -8.42
CA GLY A 159 13.28 18.75 -8.03
C GLY A 159 13.98 19.55 -9.12
N ILE A 160 13.24 20.38 -9.86
CA ILE A 160 13.80 21.42 -10.73
C ILE A 160 14.38 22.51 -9.82
N GLY A 161 15.68 22.67 -9.82
CA GLY A 161 16.33 23.87 -9.28
C GLY A 161 17.48 23.61 -8.31
N GLY A 162 18.70 23.42 -8.88
CA GLY A 162 19.93 23.43 -8.14
C GLY A 162 21.09 23.02 -9.01
N ALA A 163 21.74 23.98 -9.71
CA ALA A 163 23.02 23.76 -10.39
C ALA A 163 24.10 23.37 -9.36
N GLY A 164 24.56 22.12 -9.41
CA GLY A 164 25.68 21.63 -8.61
C GLY A 164 25.96 20.21 -8.99
N GLY A 165 27.00 19.99 -9.84
CA GLY A 165 27.39 18.68 -10.33
C GLY A 165 27.71 17.69 -9.22
N ALA A 166 26.90 16.67 -9.11
CA ALA A 166 27.22 15.44 -8.41
C ALA A 166 26.98 14.32 -9.41
N ALA A 167 27.92 13.36 -9.47
CA ALA A 167 27.95 12.23 -10.36
C ALA A 167 26.58 11.56 -10.45
N GLU A 168 26.06 11.39 -11.68
CA GLU A 168 24.86 10.60 -11.98
C GLU A 168 25.08 9.15 -11.54
N THR A 169 24.62 8.84 -10.35
CA THR A 169 24.28 7.46 -10.01
C THR A 169 23.18 7.02 -10.98
N PRO A 170 23.20 5.78 -11.50
CA PRO A 170 22.19 5.31 -12.44
C PRO A 170 20.83 5.60 -11.86
N ALA A 171 20.05 6.43 -12.57
CA ALA A 171 18.76 6.96 -12.15
C ALA A 171 17.91 5.83 -11.55
N SER A 172 17.72 5.86 -10.24
CA SER A 172 16.81 4.94 -9.59
C SER A 172 15.44 5.21 -10.19
N ARG A 173 14.88 4.21 -10.89
CA ARG A 173 13.52 4.30 -11.42
C ARG A 173 12.59 4.69 -10.27
N PRO A 174 11.62 5.59 -10.51
CA PRO A 174 10.70 5.98 -9.45
C PRO A 174 10.00 4.72 -8.92
N MET A 175 9.94 4.58 -7.60
CA MET A 175 9.25 3.44 -6.97
C MET A 175 7.74 3.53 -7.19
N LEU A 176 7.19 4.75 -7.23
CA LEU A 176 5.77 5.01 -7.38
C LEU A 176 5.33 5.06 -8.84
N THR A 177 4.13 4.56 -9.06
CA THR A 177 3.33 4.76 -10.27
C THR A 177 2.05 5.46 -9.86
N ASP A 178 1.87 6.72 -10.28
CA ASP A 178 0.68 7.48 -9.96
C ASP A 178 -0.59 6.76 -10.42
N HIS A 179 -1.57 6.61 -9.53
CA HIS A 179 -2.87 6.08 -9.90
C HIS A 179 -3.69 7.14 -10.67
N PRO A 180 -4.53 6.76 -11.66
CA PRO A 180 -5.38 7.72 -12.39
C PRO A 180 -6.25 8.60 -11.50
N ASP A 181 -6.68 8.12 -10.33
CA ASP A 181 -7.46 8.93 -9.39
C ASP A 181 -6.61 10.06 -8.78
N TYR A 182 -5.32 9.80 -8.48
CA TYR A 182 -4.39 10.83 -8.02
C TYR A 182 -4.07 11.84 -9.13
N TRP A 183 -3.95 11.40 -10.38
CA TRP A 183 -3.78 12.30 -11.52
C TRP A 183 -4.91 13.30 -11.67
N ARG A 184 -6.14 12.94 -11.32
CA ARG A 184 -7.32 13.83 -11.40
C ARG A 184 -7.36 14.90 -10.31
N GLU A 185 -6.48 14.84 -9.31
CA GLU A 185 -6.44 15.85 -8.24
C GLU A 185 -5.86 17.20 -8.69
N GLY A 186 -5.30 17.29 -9.91
CA GLY A 186 -4.82 18.54 -10.47
C GLY A 186 -4.09 18.37 -11.79
N ASP A 187 -4.18 19.39 -12.64
CA ASP A 187 -3.63 19.38 -14.01
C ASP A 187 -2.10 19.49 -14.03
N THR A 188 -1.49 19.96 -12.95
CA THR A 188 -0.04 20.06 -12.80
C THR A 188 0.46 19.26 -11.60
N PRO A 189 1.74 18.83 -11.57
CA PRO A 189 2.31 18.20 -10.40
C PRO A 189 2.13 19.02 -9.11
N PHE A 190 2.35 20.33 -9.19
CA PHE A 190 2.19 21.23 -8.04
C PHE A 190 0.75 21.31 -7.54
N ALA A 191 -0.23 21.35 -8.46
CA ALA A 191 -1.65 21.35 -8.10
C ALA A 191 -2.03 20.04 -7.40
N ARG A 192 -1.58 18.89 -7.93
CA ARG A 192 -1.82 17.57 -7.32
C ARG A 192 -1.21 17.46 -5.93
N GLN A 193 0.05 17.89 -5.79
CA GLN A 193 0.75 17.89 -4.50
C GLN A 193 0.06 18.81 -3.49
N ALA A 194 -0.41 19.99 -3.91
CA ALA A 194 -1.17 20.90 -3.05
C ALA A 194 -2.51 20.28 -2.61
N ALA A 195 -3.26 19.72 -3.56
CA ALA A 195 -4.51 19.00 -3.26
C ALA A 195 -4.27 17.84 -2.30
N TRP A 196 -3.17 17.10 -2.49
CA TRP A 196 -2.81 15.98 -1.63
C TRP A 196 -2.49 16.42 -0.20
N ARG A 197 -1.71 17.50 -0.03
CA ARG A 197 -1.47 18.09 1.31
C ARG A 197 -2.77 18.44 2.03
N ASN A 198 -3.72 19.03 1.31
CA ASN A 198 -5.04 19.37 1.87
C ASN A 198 -5.82 18.12 2.28
N ARG A 199 -5.77 17.04 1.47
CA ARG A 199 -6.41 15.77 1.81
C ARG A 199 -5.78 15.12 3.04
N LEU A 200 -4.46 15.09 3.14
CA LEU A 200 -3.77 14.55 4.32
C LEU A 200 -4.09 15.37 5.57
N ALA A 201 -4.15 16.69 5.46
CA ALA A 201 -4.51 17.58 6.57
C ALA A 201 -5.97 17.40 7.01
N ALA A 202 -6.89 17.22 6.06
CA ALA A 202 -8.30 16.94 6.35
C ALA A 202 -8.51 15.55 6.97
N GLY A 203 -7.62 14.59 6.65
CA GLY A 203 -7.73 13.21 7.10
C GLY A 203 -8.93 12.48 6.51
N LEU A 204 -9.28 11.36 7.13
CA LEU A 204 -10.46 10.57 6.79
C LEU A 204 -11.49 10.58 7.91
N GLY A 205 -12.77 10.58 7.54
CA GLY A 205 -13.84 10.32 8.49
C GLY A 205 -13.72 8.90 9.08
N GLU A 206 -14.08 8.77 10.34
CA GLU A 206 -14.01 7.49 11.08
C GLU A 206 -14.71 6.34 10.34
N SER A 207 -15.88 6.61 9.78
CA SER A 207 -16.65 5.62 9.05
C SER A 207 -15.92 5.09 7.79
N GLN A 208 -15.17 5.94 7.10
CA GLN A 208 -14.36 5.53 5.95
C GLN A 208 -13.17 4.68 6.39
N SER A 209 -12.47 5.09 7.45
CA SER A 209 -11.36 4.34 8.03
C SER A 209 -11.79 2.95 8.47
N LEU A 210 -12.89 2.84 9.21
CA LEU A 210 -13.46 1.55 9.65
C LEU A 210 -13.84 0.65 8.47
N ARG A 211 -14.38 1.21 7.39
CA ARG A 211 -14.71 0.42 6.17
C ARG A 211 -13.46 -0.13 5.49
N ILE A 212 -12.40 0.66 5.39
CA ILE A 212 -11.11 0.21 4.82
C ILE A 212 -10.52 -0.91 5.68
N GLU A 213 -10.49 -0.73 6.99
CA GLU A 213 -9.98 -1.72 7.94
C GLU A 213 -10.79 -3.03 7.93
N ALA A 214 -12.12 -2.91 7.89
CA ALA A 214 -13.01 -4.06 7.79
C ALA A 214 -12.81 -4.84 6.48
N ALA A 215 -12.66 -4.13 5.35
CA ALA A 215 -12.39 -4.75 4.05
C ALA A 215 -11.05 -5.48 4.06
N LEU A 216 -9.99 -4.84 4.56
CA LEU A 216 -8.65 -5.41 4.65
C LEU A 216 -8.60 -6.59 5.63
N SER A 217 -9.21 -6.45 6.80
CA SER A 217 -9.28 -7.52 7.81
C SER A 217 -10.03 -8.74 7.31
N GLY A 218 -11.17 -8.52 6.65
CA GLY A 218 -11.99 -9.58 6.06
C GLY A 218 -11.49 -10.07 4.71
N GLN A 219 -10.52 -9.40 4.11
CA GLN A 219 -10.01 -9.67 2.76
C GLN A 219 -11.14 -9.62 1.71
N TRP A 220 -11.98 -8.59 1.79
CA TRP A 220 -13.11 -8.35 0.89
C TRP A 220 -12.81 -7.22 -0.10
N ALA A 221 -13.62 -7.10 -1.14
CA ALA A 221 -13.62 -5.92 -1.98
C ALA A 221 -14.36 -4.77 -1.26
N LEU A 222 -13.90 -3.55 -1.49
CA LEU A 222 -14.47 -2.31 -0.99
C LEU A 222 -14.96 -1.47 -2.17
N GLY A 223 -16.27 -1.27 -2.24
CA GLY A 223 -16.90 -0.54 -3.32
C GLY A 223 -18.43 -0.49 -3.17
N GLU A 224 -19.08 0.11 -4.15
CA GLU A 224 -20.51 0.19 -4.24
C GLU A 224 -21.13 -1.12 -4.78
N LYS A 225 -22.43 -1.27 -4.61
CA LYS A 225 -23.17 -2.49 -4.99
C LYS A 225 -22.94 -2.89 -6.45
N ILE A 226 -22.91 -1.91 -7.38
CA ILE A 226 -22.71 -2.15 -8.81
C ILE A 226 -21.29 -2.70 -9.06
N PHE A 227 -20.27 -2.07 -8.48
CA PHE A 227 -18.89 -2.54 -8.57
C PHE A 227 -18.73 -3.94 -8.00
N LEU A 228 -19.27 -4.19 -6.79
CA LEU A 228 -19.22 -5.50 -6.15
C LEU A 228 -19.93 -6.59 -6.96
N ALA A 229 -21.07 -6.27 -7.57
CA ALA A 229 -21.80 -7.20 -8.44
C ALA A 229 -21.00 -7.52 -9.72
N HIS A 230 -20.39 -6.50 -10.35
CA HIS A 230 -19.50 -6.70 -11.49
C HIS A 230 -18.28 -7.56 -11.11
N LEU A 231 -17.60 -7.19 -10.03
CA LEU A 231 -16.43 -7.90 -9.53
C LEU A 231 -16.74 -9.37 -9.16
N GLY A 232 -17.92 -9.62 -8.61
CA GLY A 232 -18.37 -10.97 -8.25
C GLY A 232 -18.49 -11.93 -9.44
N ARG A 233 -18.58 -11.42 -10.68
CA ARG A 233 -18.58 -12.21 -11.93
C ARG A 233 -17.18 -12.52 -12.43
N LEU A 234 -16.19 -11.72 -12.04
CA LEU A 234 -14.79 -11.84 -12.49
C LEU A 234 -13.91 -12.54 -11.46
N ALA A 235 -14.26 -12.47 -10.19
CA ALA A 235 -13.44 -12.95 -9.10
C ALA A 235 -13.60 -14.45 -8.87
N SER A 236 -12.50 -15.11 -8.51
CA SER A 236 -12.45 -16.54 -8.22
C SER A 236 -13.16 -16.94 -6.92
N ARG A 237 -13.57 -15.98 -6.10
CA ARG A 237 -14.30 -16.20 -4.84
C ARG A 237 -15.24 -15.04 -4.54
N ARG A 238 -16.06 -15.24 -3.52
CA ARG A 238 -16.93 -14.21 -2.96
C ARG A 238 -16.19 -12.91 -2.65
N VAL A 239 -16.73 -11.78 -3.12
CA VAL A 239 -16.12 -10.44 -2.99
C VAL A 239 -16.56 -9.70 -1.71
N SER A 240 -17.64 -10.14 -1.07
CA SER A 240 -18.20 -9.54 0.15
C SER A 240 -18.63 -10.62 1.16
N PRO A 241 -18.75 -10.30 2.46
CA PRO A 241 -19.25 -11.24 3.45
C PRO A 241 -20.66 -11.72 3.14
N ALA A 242 -20.99 -12.93 3.61
CA ALA A 242 -22.38 -13.40 3.57
C ALA A 242 -23.26 -12.49 4.46
N PRO A 243 -24.50 -12.22 4.05
CA PRO A 243 -25.46 -11.64 4.97
C PRO A 243 -25.53 -12.52 6.23
N ARG A 244 -25.47 -11.90 7.41
CA ARG A 244 -25.74 -12.62 8.66
C ARG A 244 -27.25 -12.92 8.69
N GLY A 245 -27.60 -14.19 8.63
CA GLY A 245 -28.98 -14.61 8.75
C GLY A 245 -29.06 -16.09 9.14
N ARG A 246 -30.01 -16.44 10.02
CA ARG A 246 -30.37 -17.82 10.31
C ARG A 246 -30.89 -18.43 9.00
N PRO A 247 -30.46 -19.67 8.61
CA PRO A 247 -31.09 -20.35 7.49
C PRO A 247 -32.60 -20.40 7.73
N ARG A 248 -33.42 -19.91 6.79
CA ARG A 248 -34.85 -20.17 6.84
C ARG A 248 -35.01 -21.70 6.85
N LYS A 249 -35.67 -22.24 7.87
CA LYS A 249 -36.18 -23.60 7.80
C LYS A 249 -37.07 -23.67 6.58
N ALA A 250 -36.74 -24.56 5.62
CA ALA A 250 -37.69 -24.97 4.62
C ALA A 250 -38.86 -25.62 5.39
N GLY A 251 -40.03 -25.02 5.29
CA GLY A 251 -41.29 -25.62 5.74
C GLY A 251 -41.73 -26.68 4.74
#